data_ce8ec58dcdea017b3f60ff6e7a4e1902
#
_entry.id   ce8ec58dcdea017b3f60ff6e7a4e1902
#
_cell.length_a   1.000
_cell.length_b   1.000
_cell.length_c   1.000
_cell.angle_alpha   90.00
_cell.angle_beta   90.00
_cell.angle_gamma   90.00
#
_symmetry.space_group_name_H-M   'P 1'
#
loop_
_entity.id
_entity.type
_entity.pdbx_description
1 polymer ?
#
loop_
_entity_poly.entity_id
_entity_poly.type
_entity_poly.pdbx_seq_one_letter_code
_entity_poly.pdbx_strand_id
1 'polypeptide(L)'
;LIRVLHAGCGREPLPEWFPSCQEVRLDANPGCEPDIVASVTDLGDIGEFDMVYCSHVLEHVYPHEVHKVIAEFHRVLKTGGKAIIIVPDLEDAEATEEVLYVSPAGPITGLDLMYGMRSMIEGNPYMAHHCGFVSKTLSDSLSIFSEVHTKRMMFNNLMGVGIK
;
A
#
# COMPACT_ATOMS: atom_id res chain seq x y z
N LEU A 1 19.72 13.04 5.37
CA LEU A 1 18.85 11.85 5.41
C LEU A 1 17.68 12.09 4.50
N ILE A 2 17.32 11.09 3.71
CA ILE A 2 16.06 11.10 2.95
C ILE A 2 14.87 11.03 3.91
N ARG A 3 13.79 11.71 3.58
CA ARG A 3 12.54 11.72 4.35
C ARG A 3 11.52 10.79 3.69
N VAL A 4 11.02 9.82 4.42
CA VAL A 4 10.10 8.79 3.90
C VAL A 4 8.77 8.89 4.62
N LEU A 5 7.67 9.01 3.86
CA LEU A 5 6.32 8.82 4.36
C LEU A 5 5.99 7.33 4.31
N HIS A 6 5.76 6.72 5.47
CA HIS A 6 5.23 5.36 5.59
C HIS A 6 3.71 5.44 5.73
N ALA A 7 3.02 5.40 4.60
CA ALA A 7 1.58 5.58 4.52
C ALA A 7 0.84 4.27 4.78
N GLY A 8 -0.06 4.28 5.75
CA GLY A 8 -0.75 3.07 6.24
C GLY A 8 0.23 2.16 6.96
N CYS A 9 1.04 2.73 7.86
CA CYS A 9 2.15 2.01 8.49
C CYS A 9 1.73 0.88 9.44
N GLY A 10 0.47 0.89 9.91
CA GLY A 10 0.07 -0.06 10.94
C GLY A 10 1.04 -0.02 12.12
N ARG A 11 1.43 -1.19 12.59
CA ARG A 11 2.48 -1.37 13.61
C ARG A 11 3.80 -1.87 13.03
N GLU A 12 3.86 -2.06 11.71
CA GLU A 12 5.03 -2.62 11.04
C GLU A 12 6.11 -1.54 10.83
N PRO A 13 7.40 -1.89 10.97
CA PRO A 13 8.50 -0.99 10.59
C PRO A 13 8.66 -0.95 9.07
N LEU A 14 9.42 0.02 8.57
CA LEU A 14 9.92 -0.05 7.19
C LEU A 14 10.74 -1.33 6.97
N PRO A 15 10.67 -1.93 5.78
CA PRO A 15 11.47 -3.11 5.46
C PRO A 15 12.98 -2.87 5.63
N GLU A 16 13.74 -3.90 6.03
CA GLU A 16 15.19 -3.83 6.28
C GLU A 16 16.01 -3.36 5.06
N TRP A 17 15.46 -3.50 3.84
CA TRP A 17 16.13 -3.04 2.62
C TRP A 17 16.04 -1.51 2.41
N PHE A 18 15.23 -0.79 3.22
CA PHE A 18 15.21 0.67 3.17
C PHE A 18 16.56 1.24 3.64
N PRO A 19 17.08 2.28 2.96
CA PRO A 19 18.27 2.97 3.44
C PRO A 19 17.97 3.71 4.75
N SER A 20 19.01 4.08 5.49
CA SER A 20 18.86 4.96 6.65
C SER A 20 18.14 6.24 6.26
N CYS A 21 17.00 6.50 6.90
CA CYS A 21 16.09 7.59 6.54
C CYS A 21 15.42 8.19 7.77
N GLN A 22 14.78 9.32 7.59
CA GLN A 22 13.81 9.87 8.52
C GLN A 22 12.44 9.32 8.14
N GLU A 23 11.97 8.29 8.85
CA GLU A 23 10.60 7.77 8.71
C GLU A 23 9.61 8.73 9.35
N VAL A 24 8.50 8.99 8.65
CA VAL A 24 7.29 9.62 9.19
C VAL A 24 6.15 8.63 9.00
N ARG A 25 5.60 8.15 10.09
CA ARG A 25 4.57 7.13 10.13
C ARG A 25 3.19 7.78 10.04
N LEU A 26 2.37 7.32 9.11
CA LEU A 26 1.00 7.79 8.94
C LEU A 26 0.04 6.60 8.89
N ASP A 27 -1.03 6.68 9.67
CA ASP A 27 -2.13 5.71 9.65
C ASP A 27 -3.45 6.37 10.01
N ALA A 28 -4.56 5.86 9.50
CA ALA A 28 -5.90 6.31 9.86
C ALA A 28 -6.33 5.79 11.25
N ASN A 29 -5.72 4.71 11.72
CA ASN A 29 -5.99 4.11 13.02
C ASN A 29 -5.05 4.69 14.09
N PRO A 30 -5.53 5.53 15.02
CA PRO A 30 -4.70 6.08 16.10
C PRO A 30 -4.16 4.98 17.05
N GLY A 31 -4.79 3.80 17.09
CA GLY A 31 -4.33 2.66 17.88
C GLY A 31 -3.00 2.06 17.40
N CYS A 32 -2.52 2.42 16.20
CA CYS A 32 -1.18 2.07 15.70
C CYS A 32 -0.10 3.03 16.18
N GLU A 33 -0.46 4.08 16.90
CA GLU A 33 0.45 5.13 17.41
C GLU A 33 1.34 5.74 16.30
N PRO A 34 0.75 6.18 15.16
CA PRO A 34 1.53 6.81 14.12
C PRO A 34 1.94 8.24 14.51
N ASP A 35 2.91 8.82 13.79
CA ASP A 35 3.28 10.24 13.96
C ASP A 35 2.14 11.16 13.48
N ILE A 36 1.40 10.71 12.46
CA ILE A 36 0.30 11.45 11.84
C ILE A 36 -0.92 10.53 11.74
N VAL A 37 -2.05 10.95 12.33
CA VAL A 37 -3.33 10.27 12.17
C VAL A 37 -4.08 10.94 11.01
N ALA A 38 -4.11 10.28 9.86
CA ALA A 38 -4.79 10.78 8.65
C ALA A 38 -5.17 9.64 7.71
N SER A 39 -6.14 9.90 6.82
CA SER A 39 -6.46 9.00 5.72
C SER A 39 -5.48 9.16 4.57
N VAL A 40 -5.13 8.08 3.89
CA VAL A 40 -4.34 8.14 2.65
C VAL A 40 -5.06 8.86 1.51
N THR A 41 -6.38 9.06 1.61
CA THR A 41 -7.18 9.82 0.65
C THR A 41 -7.16 11.34 0.89
N ASP A 42 -6.66 11.77 2.05
CA ASP A 42 -6.50 13.18 2.44
C ASP A 42 -5.39 13.27 3.49
N LEU A 43 -4.17 13.50 3.01
CA LEU A 43 -2.98 13.57 3.86
C LEU A 43 -2.87 14.91 4.62
N GLY A 44 -3.62 15.93 4.21
CA GLY A 44 -3.47 17.27 4.77
C GLY A 44 -2.13 17.94 4.41
N ASP A 45 -1.72 18.92 5.21
CA ASP A 45 -0.44 19.62 5.03
C ASP A 45 0.64 18.96 5.91
N ILE A 46 1.31 17.96 5.35
CA ILE A 46 2.36 17.19 6.04
C ILE A 46 3.78 17.46 5.50
N GLY A 47 3.90 18.45 4.60
CA GLY A 47 5.15 18.81 3.95
C GLY A 47 5.53 17.86 2.81
N GLU A 48 6.80 17.86 2.41
CA GLU A 48 7.31 17.10 1.27
C GLU A 48 8.23 15.96 1.69
N PHE A 49 8.25 14.91 0.87
CA PHE A 49 9.00 13.67 1.09
C PHE A 49 9.87 13.32 -0.12
N ASP A 50 10.99 12.65 0.13
CA ASP A 50 11.81 12.07 -0.92
C ASP A 50 11.20 10.75 -1.42
N MET A 51 10.49 10.02 -0.53
CA MET A 51 9.82 8.77 -0.86
C MET A 51 8.49 8.65 -0.11
N VAL A 52 7.54 7.98 -0.75
CA VAL A 52 6.33 7.42 -0.12
C VAL A 52 6.42 5.90 -0.20
N TYR A 53 6.24 5.23 0.91
CA TYR A 53 6.10 3.78 0.99
C TYR A 53 4.71 3.43 1.48
N CYS A 54 3.99 2.61 0.72
CA CYS A 54 2.61 2.21 1.00
C CYS A 54 2.46 0.72 0.68
N SER A 55 2.30 -0.11 1.69
CA SER A 55 2.25 -1.56 1.55
C SER A 55 0.98 -2.12 2.16
N HIS A 56 0.20 -2.86 1.38
CA HIS A 56 -1.06 -3.47 1.79
C HIS A 56 -2.06 -2.46 2.39
N VAL A 57 -2.29 -1.38 1.65
CA VAL A 57 -3.23 -0.30 2.00
C VAL A 57 -4.17 0.01 0.85
N LEU A 58 -3.65 0.07 -0.38
CA LEU A 58 -4.42 0.54 -1.53
C LEU A 58 -5.60 -0.38 -1.86
N GLU A 59 -5.48 -1.67 -1.57
CA GLU A 59 -6.58 -2.66 -1.72
C GLU A 59 -7.74 -2.43 -0.75
N HIS A 60 -7.50 -1.74 0.37
CA HIS A 60 -8.54 -1.38 1.36
C HIS A 60 -9.29 -0.09 1.01
N VAL A 61 -8.86 0.61 -0.04
CA VAL A 61 -9.52 1.82 -0.55
C VAL A 61 -10.56 1.41 -1.61
N TYR A 62 -11.67 2.13 -1.68
CA TYR A 62 -12.65 1.88 -2.74
C TYR A 62 -12.09 2.21 -4.13
N PRO A 63 -12.47 1.48 -5.19
CA PRO A 63 -11.91 1.67 -6.53
C PRO A 63 -11.98 3.11 -7.04
N HIS A 64 -13.08 3.82 -6.73
CA HIS A 64 -13.28 5.22 -7.15
C HIS A 64 -12.44 6.23 -6.35
N GLU A 65 -11.79 5.81 -5.27
CA GLU A 65 -10.93 6.66 -4.45
C GLU A 65 -9.43 6.42 -4.68
N VAL A 66 -9.04 5.35 -5.37
CA VAL A 66 -7.64 5.03 -5.65
C VAL A 66 -6.91 6.22 -6.29
N HIS A 67 -7.55 6.91 -7.25
CA HIS A 67 -6.95 8.07 -7.91
C HIS A 67 -6.66 9.23 -6.94
N LYS A 68 -7.45 9.40 -5.87
CA LYS A 68 -7.21 10.42 -4.84
C LYS A 68 -5.96 10.08 -4.03
N VAL A 69 -5.80 8.82 -3.63
CA VAL A 69 -4.61 8.35 -2.91
C VAL A 69 -3.36 8.60 -3.74
N ILE A 70 -3.38 8.21 -5.01
CA ILE A 70 -2.25 8.40 -5.92
C ILE A 70 -1.93 9.89 -6.13
N ALA A 71 -2.95 10.73 -6.26
CA ALA A 71 -2.77 12.19 -6.36
C ALA A 71 -2.15 12.78 -5.07
N GLU A 72 -2.57 12.32 -3.90
CA GLU A 72 -1.99 12.74 -2.62
C GLU A 72 -0.52 12.31 -2.49
N PHE A 73 -0.18 11.07 -2.86
CA PHE A 73 1.21 10.61 -2.87
C PHE A 73 2.06 11.43 -3.84
N HIS A 74 1.54 11.70 -5.05
CA HIS A 74 2.22 12.56 -6.00
C HIS A 74 2.40 13.98 -5.46
N ARG A 75 1.39 14.55 -4.81
CA ARG A 75 1.43 15.90 -4.25
C ARG A 75 2.53 16.07 -3.21
N VAL A 76 2.62 15.14 -2.25
CA VAL A 76 3.58 15.23 -1.12
C VAL A 76 5.00 14.80 -1.49
N LEU A 77 5.23 14.27 -2.69
CA LEU A 77 6.57 13.96 -3.16
C LEU A 77 7.28 15.19 -3.71
N LYS A 78 8.56 15.32 -3.42
CA LYS A 78 9.46 16.24 -4.11
C LYS A 78 9.62 15.84 -5.57
N THR A 79 10.01 16.78 -6.43
CA THR A 79 10.41 16.47 -7.82
C THR A 79 11.53 15.42 -7.83
N GLY A 80 11.38 14.36 -8.62
CA GLY A 80 12.26 13.20 -8.64
C GLY A 80 12.06 12.22 -7.48
N GLY A 81 11.14 12.50 -6.57
CA GLY A 81 10.76 11.60 -5.48
C GLY A 81 10.00 10.37 -5.98
N LYS A 82 9.94 9.32 -5.16
CA LYS A 82 9.40 8.01 -5.55
C LYS A 82 8.26 7.58 -4.65
N ALA A 83 7.16 7.10 -5.26
CA ALA A 83 6.16 6.30 -4.56
C ALA A 83 6.44 4.81 -4.79
N ILE A 84 6.51 4.02 -3.72
CA ILE A 84 6.62 2.57 -3.76
C ILE A 84 5.34 2.02 -3.14
N ILE A 85 4.57 1.30 -3.94
CA ILE A 85 3.27 0.75 -3.55
C ILE A 85 3.32 -0.75 -3.71
N ILE A 86 2.93 -1.48 -2.65
CA ILE A 86 2.82 -2.93 -2.67
C ILE A 86 1.38 -3.30 -2.37
N VAL A 87 0.81 -4.16 -3.21
CA VAL A 87 -0.56 -4.68 -3.13
C VAL A 87 -0.57 -6.18 -3.37
N PRO A 88 -1.64 -6.91 -3.01
CA PRO A 88 -1.83 -8.27 -3.47
C PRO A 88 -1.84 -8.36 -5.00
N ASP A 89 -1.11 -9.34 -5.54
CA ASP A 89 -1.09 -9.66 -6.96
C ASP A 89 -2.24 -10.60 -7.30
N LEU A 90 -3.23 -10.12 -8.03
CA LEU A 90 -4.37 -10.91 -8.45
C LEU A 90 -4.25 -11.45 -9.89
N GLU A 91 -3.10 -11.32 -10.55
CA GLU A 91 -2.91 -11.72 -11.95
C GLU A 91 -3.30 -13.19 -12.21
N ASP A 92 -2.85 -14.10 -11.31
CA ASP A 92 -3.13 -15.52 -11.41
C ASP A 92 -3.89 -16.03 -10.16
N ALA A 93 -4.59 -15.13 -9.45
CA ALA A 93 -5.30 -15.50 -8.24
C ALA A 93 -6.54 -16.33 -8.56
N GLU A 94 -6.73 -17.43 -7.84
CA GLU A 94 -7.89 -18.29 -7.93
C GLU A 94 -8.72 -18.20 -6.66
N ALA A 95 -10.05 -18.25 -6.81
CA ALA A 95 -10.98 -18.29 -5.69
C ALA A 95 -10.98 -19.69 -5.05
N THR A 96 -10.04 -19.94 -4.17
CA THR A 96 -9.82 -21.22 -3.51
C THR A 96 -9.68 -21.06 -1.99
N GLU A 97 -10.06 -22.08 -1.24
CA GLU A 97 -9.78 -22.22 0.21
C GLU A 97 -8.40 -22.85 0.48
N GLU A 98 -7.65 -23.20 -0.54
CA GLU A 98 -6.29 -23.69 -0.38
C GLU A 98 -5.37 -22.57 0.11
N VAL A 99 -4.48 -22.91 1.04
CA VAL A 99 -3.48 -21.98 1.58
C VAL A 99 -2.39 -21.77 0.53
N LEU A 100 -2.25 -20.53 0.05
CA LEU A 100 -1.23 -20.15 -0.92
C LEU A 100 0.13 -19.92 -0.26
N TYR A 101 0.12 -19.29 0.91
CA TYR A 101 1.32 -19.03 1.73
C TYR A 101 0.92 -18.67 3.16
N VAL A 102 1.91 -18.60 4.04
CA VAL A 102 1.74 -18.16 5.43
C VAL A 102 2.38 -16.78 5.59
N SER A 103 1.55 -15.78 5.91
CA SER A 103 1.99 -14.44 6.24
C SER A 103 2.31 -14.31 7.74
N PRO A 104 2.92 -13.21 8.21
CA PRO A 104 3.05 -12.93 9.65
C PRO A 104 1.71 -12.94 10.39
N ALA A 105 0.60 -12.60 9.72
CA ALA A 105 -0.74 -12.63 10.29
C ALA A 105 -1.40 -14.02 10.28
N GLY A 106 -0.83 -14.99 9.57
CA GLY A 106 -1.31 -16.36 9.45
C GLY A 106 -1.46 -16.86 8.01
N PRO A 107 -2.08 -18.04 7.81
CA PRO A 107 -2.25 -18.63 6.48
C PRO A 107 -3.20 -17.77 5.63
N ILE A 108 -2.85 -17.60 4.36
CA ILE A 108 -3.59 -16.85 3.34
C ILE A 108 -4.07 -17.80 2.26
N THR A 109 -5.38 -17.84 2.07
CA THR A 109 -6.03 -18.59 0.98
C THR A 109 -6.22 -17.69 -0.25
N GLY A 110 -6.61 -18.26 -1.40
CA GLY A 110 -6.95 -17.46 -2.57
C GLY A 110 -8.10 -16.50 -2.32
N LEU A 111 -9.10 -16.91 -1.54
CA LEU A 111 -10.21 -16.04 -1.15
C LEU A 111 -9.78 -14.93 -0.19
N ASP A 112 -8.84 -15.19 0.72
CA ASP A 112 -8.29 -14.15 1.60
C ASP A 112 -7.45 -13.13 0.82
N LEU A 113 -6.72 -13.59 -0.21
CA LEU A 113 -5.97 -12.71 -1.10
C LEU A 113 -6.90 -11.72 -1.83
N MET A 114 -8.09 -12.18 -2.25
CA MET A 114 -9.06 -11.37 -2.97
C MET A 114 -9.88 -10.45 -2.07
N TYR A 115 -10.32 -10.95 -0.91
CA TYR A 115 -11.33 -10.26 -0.08
C TYR A 115 -10.78 -9.72 1.24
N GLY A 116 -9.51 -9.91 1.51
CA GLY A 116 -8.88 -9.61 2.80
C GLY A 116 -8.93 -10.83 3.73
N MET A 117 -8.18 -10.77 4.82
CA MET A 117 -8.11 -11.86 5.80
C MET A 117 -9.46 -12.02 6.51
N ARG A 118 -10.34 -12.84 5.93
CA ARG A 118 -11.77 -12.96 6.28
C ARG A 118 -11.99 -13.27 7.76
N SER A 119 -11.12 -14.07 8.39
CA SER A 119 -11.19 -14.40 9.80
C SER A 119 -10.98 -13.19 10.74
N MET A 120 -10.41 -12.11 10.25
CA MET A 120 -10.14 -10.89 11.02
C MET A 120 -11.15 -9.77 10.77
N ILE A 121 -11.95 -9.85 9.71
CA ILE A 121 -12.85 -8.76 9.27
C ILE A 121 -13.92 -8.44 10.32
N GLU A 122 -14.46 -9.45 11.01
CA GLU A 122 -15.46 -9.23 12.07
C GLU A 122 -14.94 -8.31 13.18
N GLY A 123 -13.70 -8.52 13.61
CA GLY A 123 -13.06 -7.71 14.65
C GLY A 123 -12.43 -6.41 14.14
N ASN A 124 -12.12 -6.36 12.83
CA ASN A 124 -11.49 -5.22 12.18
C ASN A 124 -11.98 -5.08 10.73
N PRO A 125 -13.08 -4.34 10.48
CA PRO A 125 -13.64 -4.17 9.14
C PRO A 125 -12.67 -3.54 8.12
N TYR A 126 -11.64 -2.83 8.58
CA TYR A 126 -10.60 -2.26 7.72
C TYR A 126 -9.73 -3.33 7.03
N MET A 127 -9.81 -4.60 7.48
CA MET A 127 -9.10 -5.72 6.83
C MET A 127 -9.78 -6.20 5.54
N ALA A 128 -10.99 -5.74 5.22
CA ALA A 128 -11.66 -6.08 3.98
C ALA A 128 -11.00 -5.39 2.77
N HIS A 129 -10.78 -6.14 1.69
CA HIS A 129 -10.35 -5.58 0.42
C HIS A 129 -11.56 -5.04 -0.35
N HIS A 130 -11.48 -3.81 -0.81
CA HIS A 130 -12.51 -3.15 -1.60
C HIS A 130 -12.18 -3.07 -3.08
N CYS A 131 -10.91 -3.26 -3.44
CA CYS A 131 -10.43 -3.36 -4.81
C CYS A 131 -9.26 -4.34 -4.91
N GLY A 132 -8.82 -4.63 -6.12
CA GLY A 132 -7.69 -5.51 -6.38
C GLY A 132 -6.92 -5.07 -7.62
N PHE A 133 -5.69 -5.55 -7.75
CA PHE A 133 -4.77 -5.10 -8.78
C PHE A 133 -4.12 -6.28 -9.50
N VAL A 134 -3.91 -6.06 -10.80
CA VAL A 134 -2.98 -6.79 -11.66
C VAL A 134 -1.94 -5.79 -12.18
N SER A 135 -0.85 -6.26 -12.78
CA SER A 135 0.24 -5.38 -13.23
C SER A 135 -0.26 -4.20 -14.05
N LYS A 136 -1.17 -4.44 -14.99
CA LYS A 136 -1.75 -3.39 -15.84
C LYS A 136 -2.53 -2.35 -15.05
N THR A 137 -3.45 -2.76 -14.18
CA THR A 137 -4.32 -1.83 -13.44
C THR A 137 -3.56 -1.03 -12.40
N LEU A 138 -2.53 -1.59 -11.78
CA LEU A 138 -1.64 -0.84 -10.89
C LEU A 138 -0.83 0.19 -11.70
N SER A 139 -0.26 -0.20 -12.84
CA SER A 139 0.46 0.72 -13.72
C SER A 139 -0.44 1.88 -14.21
N ASP A 140 -1.67 1.57 -14.64
CA ASP A 140 -2.64 2.58 -15.07
C ASP A 140 -2.98 3.56 -13.93
N SER A 141 -3.12 3.07 -12.71
CA SER A 141 -3.37 3.90 -11.53
C SER A 141 -2.24 4.89 -11.24
N LEU A 142 -1.01 4.54 -11.60
CA LEU A 142 0.18 5.36 -11.40
C LEU A 142 0.48 6.32 -12.57
N SER A 143 -0.41 6.45 -13.55
CA SER A 143 -0.17 7.20 -14.80
C SER A 143 0.08 8.71 -14.62
N ILE A 144 -0.18 9.27 -13.44
CA ILE A 144 0.19 10.67 -13.11
C ILE A 144 1.70 10.86 -12.94
N PHE A 145 2.44 9.80 -12.62
CA PHE A 145 3.89 9.84 -12.47
C PHE A 145 4.58 9.90 -13.84
N SER A 146 5.74 10.54 -13.88
CA SER A 146 6.53 10.70 -15.11
C SER A 146 7.13 9.39 -15.61
N GLU A 147 7.39 8.45 -14.68
CA GLU A 147 7.92 7.13 -14.95
C GLU A 147 7.24 6.11 -14.03
N VAL A 148 6.85 4.96 -14.58
CA VAL A 148 6.14 3.91 -13.85
C VAL A 148 6.75 2.56 -14.13
N HIS A 149 7.02 1.79 -13.09
CA HIS A 149 7.47 0.41 -13.14
C HIS A 149 6.59 -0.47 -12.29
N THR A 150 6.28 -1.67 -12.77
CA THR A 150 5.61 -2.71 -11.98
C THR A 150 6.45 -3.98 -11.96
N LYS A 151 6.41 -4.69 -10.85
CA LYS A 151 7.12 -5.96 -10.66
C LYS A 151 6.31 -6.91 -9.81
N ARG A 152 6.07 -8.12 -10.32
CA ARG A 152 5.52 -9.22 -9.52
C ARG A 152 6.58 -9.74 -8.56
N MET A 153 6.20 -9.94 -7.32
CA MET A 153 7.08 -10.34 -6.23
C MET A 153 6.64 -11.68 -5.65
N MET A 154 7.46 -12.26 -4.76
CA MET A 154 7.11 -13.47 -4.02
C MET A 154 5.88 -13.24 -3.13
N PHE A 155 5.24 -14.33 -2.70
CA PHE A 155 4.08 -14.32 -1.80
C PHE A 155 2.88 -13.53 -2.33
N ASN A 156 2.61 -13.66 -3.64
CA ASN A 156 1.51 -12.98 -4.32
C ASN A 156 1.48 -11.47 -4.06
N ASN A 157 2.65 -10.83 -4.11
CA ASN A 157 2.78 -9.38 -4.03
C ASN A 157 3.06 -8.77 -5.40
N LEU A 158 2.49 -7.60 -5.63
CA LEU A 158 2.74 -6.76 -6.79
C LEU A 158 3.25 -5.41 -6.32
N MET A 159 4.42 -5.01 -6.81
CA MET A 159 5.01 -3.71 -6.52
C MET A 159 4.83 -2.76 -7.71
N GLY A 160 4.36 -1.56 -7.43
CA GLY A 160 4.38 -0.43 -8.35
C GLY A 160 5.32 0.66 -7.84
N VAL A 161 6.10 1.24 -8.74
CA VAL A 161 6.96 2.39 -8.45
C VAL A 161 6.60 3.51 -9.41
N GLY A 162 6.27 4.68 -8.87
CA GLY A 162 6.06 5.91 -9.65
C GLY A 162 7.12 6.96 -9.30
N ILE A 163 7.68 7.63 -10.29
CA ILE A 163 8.66 8.71 -10.13
C ILE A 163 8.00 10.04 -10.53
N LYS A 164 8.03 11.03 -9.61
CA LYS A 164 7.46 12.37 -9.84
C LYS A 164 8.34 13.24 -10.72
#